data_c26980a6785c67bdb9a7b0fd24813f86
#
_entry.id   c26980a6785c67bdb9a7b0fd24813f86
#
_cell.length_a   1.000
_cell.length_b   1.000
_cell.length_c   1.000
_cell.angle_alpha   90.00
_cell.angle_beta   90.00
_cell.angle_gamma   90.00
#
_symmetry.space_group_name_H-M   'P 1'
#
loop_
_entity.id
_entity.type
_entity.pdbx_description
1 polymer ?
#
loop_
_entity_poly.entity_id
_entity_poly.type
_entity_poly.pdbx_seq_one_letter_code
_entity_poly.pdbx_strand_id
1 'polypeptide(L)'
;MTGKYDIEIYNKRVHYHLTVKRNITVIQGDSATGKTELLRMISDYENNGISSGITKICEKRCVVIENASWKERLATLQQCIIFIDEGAPFLRSKEFTRMVKGNDNYFVLVTRDSLEHLPYSIEEIYGMRQERDSQKYQNAKRIYNETYQLYNLQAKEDIQPDLVITEDSNSGYEFYHKLFGETCCSAEGKSNILSYLQKSQGKEILAIVDGAAFGPEMQHVMQYIRDTRNKIVLYAPESFEYLLLRANIIDRTSE
;
A
#
# COMPACT_ATOMS: atom_id res chain seq x y z
N MET A 1 3.45 -13.07 -7.65
CA MET A 1 2.07 -13.13 -8.22
C MET A 1 1.92 -12.04 -9.23
N THR A 2 1.41 -12.37 -10.39
CA THR A 2 1.16 -11.44 -11.49
C THR A 2 -0.33 -11.49 -11.82
N GLY A 3 -1.03 -10.38 -11.63
CA GLY A 3 -2.43 -10.23 -12.01
C GLY A 3 -3.01 -8.94 -11.47
N LYS A 4 -3.86 -8.32 -12.26
CA LYS A 4 -4.68 -7.17 -11.89
C LYS A 4 -6.11 -7.64 -11.84
N TYR A 5 -6.76 -7.50 -10.69
CA TYR A 5 -8.15 -7.91 -10.49
C TYR A 5 -8.98 -6.71 -10.10
N ASP A 6 -9.96 -6.41 -10.92
CA ASP A 6 -10.96 -5.39 -10.61
C ASP A 6 -12.11 -6.06 -9.84
N ILE A 7 -12.57 -5.41 -8.81
CA ILE A 7 -13.65 -5.86 -7.94
C ILE A 7 -14.73 -4.80 -7.95
N GLU A 8 -15.90 -5.16 -8.44
CA GLU A 8 -17.12 -4.37 -8.28
C GLU A 8 -18.06 -5.10 -7.35
N ILE A 9 -18.53 -4.44 -6.31
CA ILE A 9 -19.54 -4.97 -5.41
C ILE A 9 -20.57 -3.89 -5.10
N TYR A 10 -21.86 -4.21 -5.31
CA TYR A 10 -22.91 -3.22 -5.18
C TYR A 10 -24.26 -3.82 -4.79
N ASN A 11 -25.09 -2.97 -4.21
CA ASN A 11 -26.51 -3.20 -3.96
C ASN A 11 -27.33 -1.98 -4.43
N LYS A 12 -28.58 -1.85 -4.00
CA LYS A 12 -29.43 -0.71 -4.35
C LYS A 12 -28.97 0.64 -3.78
N ARG A 13 -28.13 0.64 -2.73
CA ARG A 13 -27.72 1.84 -1.98
C ARG A 13 -26.29 2.28 -2.26
N VAL A 14 -25.38 1.32 -2.42
CA VAL A 14 -23.94 1.58 -2.46
C VAL A 14 -23.26 0.73 -3.51
N HIS A 15 -22.22 1.28 -4.12
CA HIS A 15 -21.36 0.64 -5.10
C HIS A 15 -19.90 0.90 -4.73
N TYR A 16 -19.10 -0.17 -4.70
CA TYR A 16 -17.66 -0.11 -4.50
C TYR A 16 -16.94 -0.61 -5.74
N HIS A 17 -15.89 0.12 -6.12
CA HIS A 17 -14.93 -0.31 -7.13
C HIS A 17 -13.52 -0.21 -6.57
N LEU A 18 -12.77 -1.31 -6.64
CA LEU A 18 -11.37 -1.38 -6.20
C LEU A 18 -10.58 -2.30 -7.12
N THR A 19 -9.28 -2.04 -7.21
CA THR A 19 -8.34 -2.85 -8.01
C THR A 19 -7.26 -3.41 -7.11
N VAL A 20 -7.00 -4.71 -7.20
CA VAL A 20 -5.92 -5.42 -6.50
C VAL A 20 -4.87 -5.85 -7.51
N LYS A 21 -3.61 -5.45 -7.32
CA LYS A 21 -2.51 -5.72 -8.25
C LYS A 21 -1.41 -6.60 -7.66
N ARG A 22 -1.15 -6.47 -6.36
CA ARG A 22 -0.09 -7.17 -5.63
C ARG A 22 -0.68 -8.07 -4.55
N ASN A 23 0.16 -8.90 -3.97
CA ASN A 23 -0.26 -9.82 -2.91
C ASN A 23 -0.80 -9.10 -1.65
N ILE A 24 -0.37 -7.88 -1.36
CA ILE A 24 -0.87 -7.07 -0.25
C ILE A 24 -1.32 -5.71 -0.78
N THR A 25 -2.58 -5.38 -0.54
CA THR A 25 -3.19 -4.08 -0.77
C THR A 25 -3.71 -3.55 0.56
N VAL A 26 -3.41 -2.31 0.90
CA VAL A 26 -3.83 -1.68 2.15
C VAL A 26 -4.85 -0.59 1.86
N ILE A 27 -6.04 -0.69 2.45
CA ILE A 27 -7.04 0.38 2.43
C ILE A 27 -6.94 1.12 3.76
N GLN A 28 -6.28 2.28 3.73
CA GLN A 28 -6.02 3.10 4.91
C GLN A 28 -6.95 4.31 4.96
N GLY A 29 -7.34 4.73 6.14
CA GLY A 29 -8.11 5.98 6.34
C GLY A 29 -9.03 5.93 7.55
N ASP A 30 -9.61 7.09 7.86
CA ASP A 30 -10.44 7.31 9.03
C ASP A 30 -11.77 6.55 9.01
N SER A 31 -12.49 6.65 10.13
CA SER A 31 -13.84 6.10 10.28
C SER A 31 -14.82 6.74 9.28
N ALA A 32 -15.93 6.05 9.04
CA ALA A 32 -17.04 6.52 8.19
C ALA A 32 -16.73 6.64 6.67
N THR A 33 -15.66 6.06 6.18
CA THR A 33 -15.35 6.02 4.74
C THR A 33 -16.02 4.86 3.99
N GLY A 34 -16.84 4.05 4.68
CA GLY A 34 -17.54 2.91 4.06
C GLY A 34 -16.77 1.58 4.06
N LYS A 35 -15.58 1.51 4.66
CA LYS A 35 -14.75 0.29 4.71
C LYS A 35 -15.46 -0.91 5.36
N THR A 36 -16.09 -0.70 6.51
CA THR A 36 -16.84 -1.74 7.22
C THR A 36 -18.05 -2.24 6.41
N GLU A 37 -18.72 -1.35 5.69
CA GLU A 37 -19.84 -1.72 4.81
C GLU A 37 -19.34 -2.56 3.62
N LEU A 38 -18.19 -2.24 3.05
CA LEU A 38 -17.55 -3.06 2.02
C LEU A 38 -17.32 -4.50 2.52
N LEU A 39 -16.68 -4.66 3.69
CA LEU A 39 -16.41 -5.97 4.28
C LEU A 39 -17.69 -6.75 4.55
N ARG A 40 -18.70 -6.07 5.13
CA ARG A 40 -20.01 -6.67 5.37
C ARG A 40 -20.64 -7.17 4.07
N MET A 41 -20.61 -6.39 3.00
CA MET A 41 -21.16 -6.79 1.71
C MET A 41 -20.43 -8.00 1.10
N ILE A 42 -19.11 -8.08 1.24
CA ILE A 42 -18.33 -9.23 0.77
C ILE A 42 -18.72 -10.48 1.56
N SER A 43 -18.82 -10.38 2.89
CA SER A 43 -19.22 -11.47 3.78
C SER A 43 -20.65 -11.94 3.50
N ASP A 44 -21.59 -11.00 3.34
CA ASP A 44 -22.98 -11.30 3.01
C ASP A 44 -23.10 -12.02 1.66
N TYR A 45 -22.36 -11.59 0.65
CA TYR A 45 -22.35 -12.23 -0.65
C TYR A 45 -21.68 -13.61 -0.60
N GLU A 46 -20.59 -13.78 0.16
CA GLU A 46 -19.94 -15.08 0.34
C GLU A 46 -20.88 -16.11 0.95
N ASN A 47 -21.67 -15.71 1.95
CA ASN A 47 -22.56 -16.61 2.69
C ASN A 47 -23.88 -16.88 1.95
N ASN A 48 -24.44 -15.90 1.25
CA ASN A 48 -25.80 -15.96 0.72
C ASN A 48 -25.88 -15.83 -0.82
N GLY A 49 -24.74 -15.56 -1.48
CA GLY A 49 -24.72 -15.36 -2.93
C GLY A 49 -25.68 -14.26 -3.40
N ILE A 50 -26.37 -14.54 -4.49
CA ILE A 50 -27.35 -13.61 -5.10
C ILE A 50 -28.52 -13.33 -4.16
N SER A 51 -28.87 -14.25 -3.26
CA SER A 51 -29.96 -14.06 -2.28
C SER A 51 -29.69 -12.92 -1.29
N SER A 52 -28.45 -12.47 -1.14
CA SER A 52 -28.11 -11.30 -0.32
C SER A 52 -28.62 -9.97 -0.90
N GLY A 53 -29.08 -9.95 -2.16
CA GLY A 53 -29.43 -8.73 -2.88
C GLY A 53 -28.20 -7.90 -3.29
N ILE A 54 -27.00 -8.48 -3.19
CA ILE A 54 -25.72 -7.90 -3.60
C ILE A 54 -25.29 -8.51 -4.92
N THR A 55 -24.71 -7.71 -5.78
CA THR A 55 -24.03 -8.15 -6.99
C THR A 55 -22.53 -7.96 -6.78
N LYS A 56 -21.75 -9.00 -7.09
CA LYS A 56 -20.29 -8.96 -7.10
C LYS A 56 -19.78 -9.38 -8.45
N ILE A 57 -18.87 -8.58 -9.02
CA ILE A 57 -18.16 -8.85 -10.26
C ILE A 57 -16.67 -8.89 -9.91
N CYS A 58 -16.08 -10.06 -10.01
CA CYS A 58 -14.66 -10.31 -9.81
C CYS A 58 -14.32 -11.69 -10.34
N GLU A 59 -13.19 -11.83 -11.02
CA GLU A 59 -12.70 -13.14 -11.53
C GLU A 59 -12.29 -14.08 -10.39
N LYS A 60 -11.88 -13.53 -9.26
CA LYS A 60 -11.46 -14.32 -8.09
C LYS A 60 -12.53 -14.35 -7.00
N ARG A 61 -12.49 -15.41 -6.22
CA ARG A 61 -13.31 -15.50 -5.00
C ARG A 61 -12.83 -14.46 -3.99
N CYS A 62 -13.75 -13.66 -3.47
CA CYS A 62 -13.51 -12.70 -2.40
C CYS A 62 -14.06 -13.27 -1.08
N VAL A 63 -13.26 -13.23 -0.03
CA VAL A 63 -13.54 -13.85 1.28
C VAL A 63 -13.17 -12.86 2.38
N VAL A 64 -13.91 -12.83 3.48
CA VAL A 64 -13.55 -12.08 4.69
C VAL A 64 -13.07 -13.03 5.78
N ILE A 65 -11.96 -12.72 6.43
CA ILE A 65 -11.45 -13.46 7.59
C ILE A 65 -11.42 -12.55 8.81
N GLU A 66 -12.19 -12.88 9.86
CA GLU A 66 -12.36 -12.00 11.03
C GLU A 66 -12.02 -12.68 12.38
N ASN A 67 -12.03 -14.00 12.47
CA ASN A 67 -12.12 -14.73 13.73
C ASN A 67 -10.87 -15.55 14.11
N ALA A 68 -10.93 -16.21 15.28
CA ALA A 68 -9.84 -16.98 15.86
C ALA A 68 -9.39 -18.18 15.01
N SER A 69 -10.26 -18.75 14.17
CA SER A 69 -9.94 -19.86 13.26
C SER A 69 -9.34 -19.39 11.91
N TRP A 70 -8.72 -18.23 11.89
CA TRP A 70 -8.16 -17.65 10.68
C TRP A 70 -7.11 -18.53 10.00
N LYS A 71 -6.32 -19.30 10.77
CA LYS A 71 -5.27 -20.17 10.24
C LYS A 71 -5.84 -21.33 9.44
N GLU A 72 -6.81 -22.03 10.04
CA GLU A 72 -7.50 -23.14 9.41
C GLU A 72 -8.21 -22.67 8.15
N ARG A 73 -8.86 -21.50 8.23
CA ARG A 73 -9.55 -20.92 7.07
C ARG A 73 -8.56 -20.50 5.99
N LEU A 74 -7.45 -19.86 6.34
CA LEU A 74 -6.42 -19.46 5.39
C LEU A 74 -5.77 -20.67 4.70
N ALA A 75 -5.58 -21.78 5.42
CA ALA A 75 -5.01 -23.01 4.88
C ALA A 75 -5.89 -23.67 3.80
N THR A 76 -7.19 -23.39 3.78
CA THR A 76 -8.14 -23.92 2.79
C THR A 76 -8.34 -23.00 1.57
N LEU A 77 -7.82 -21.79 1.61
CA LEU A 77 -8.00 -20.79 0.56
C LEU A 77 -6.79 -20.75 -0.36
N GLN A 78 -7.06 -20.80 -1.67
CA GLN A 78 -6.04 -20.70 -2.72
C GLN A 78 -6.51 -19.72 -3.81
N GLN A 79 -5.63 -18.87 -4.25
CA GLN A 79 -5.86 -17.87 -5.30
C GLN A 79 -7.11 -16.99 -5.09
N CYS A 80 -7.46 -16.74 -3.84
CA CYS A 80 -8.56 -15.88 -3.42
C CYS A 80 -8.09 -14.45 -3.16
N ILE A 81 -9.03 -13.52 -3.10
CA ILE A 81 -8.83 -12.18 -2.54
C ILE A 81 -9.42 -12.18 -1.12
N ILE A 82 -8.54 -12.04 -0.14
CA ILE A 82 -8.87 -12.16 1.27
C ILE A 82 -8.90 -10.78 1.90
N PHE A 83 -10.04 -10.40 2.43
CA PHE A 83 -10.26 -9.15 3.12
C PHE A 83 -10.14 -9.35 4.63
N ILE A 84 -9.42 -8.45 5.31
CA ILE A 84 -9.20 -8.50 6.76
C ILE A 84 -9.37 -7.10 7.33
N ASP A 85 -10.19 -6.99 8.38
CA ASP A 85 -10.42 -5.74 9.10
C ASP A 85 -9.34 -5.48 10.16
N GLU A 86 -9.15 -4.21 10.52
CA GLU A 86 -8.23 -3.78 11.60
C GLU A 86 -8.56 -4.41 12.95
N GLY A 87 -9.82 -4.74 13.18
CA GLY A 87 -10.29 -5.43 14.37
C GLY A 87 -9.82 -6.87 14.52
N ALA A 88 -9.20 -7.47 13.49
CA ALA A 88 -8.68 -8.83 13.56
C ALA A 88 -7.39 -8.90 14.40
N PRO A 89 -7.39 -9.54 15.59
CA PRO A 89 -6.25 -9.50 16.52
C PRO A 89 -4.95 -10.07 15.92
N PHE A 90 -5.10 -11.01 14.97
CA PHE A 90 -3.97 -11.67 14.32
C PHE A 90 -3.25 -10.80 13.28
N LEU A 91 -3.89 -9.75 12.77
CA LEU A 91 -3.36 -8.89 11.69
C LEU A 91 -1.96 -8.35 12.01
N ARG A 92 -1.70 -8.04 13.28
CA ARG A 92 -0.42 -7.53 13.78
C ARG A 92 0.55 -8.61 14.27
N SER A 93 0.21 -9.89 14.10
CA SER A 93 1.04 -10.99 14.59
C SER A 93 2.16 -11.36 13.62
N LYS A 94 3.33 -11.74 14.18
CA LYS A 94 4.45 -12.27 13.38
C LYS A 94 4.08 -13.54 12.61
N GLU A 95 3.14 -14.30 13.14
CA GLU A 95 2.66 -15.53 12.52
C GLU A 95 1.88 -15.23 11.24
N PHE A 96 0.95 -14.28 11.29
CA PHE A 96 0.23 -13.81 10.11
C PHE A 96 1.21 -13.32 9.03
N THR A 97 2.20 -12.50 9.42
CA THR A 97 3.25 -12.01 8.50
C THR A 97 3.98 -13.16 7.77
N ARG A 98 4.32 -14.24 8.48
CA ARG A 98 4.98 -15.40 7.86
C ARG A 98 4.06 -16.12 6.89
N MET A 99 2.78 -16.28 7.25
CA MET A 99 1.81 -16.96 6.39
C MET A 99 1.51 -16.18 5.12
N VAL A 100 1.43 -14.85 5.20
CA VAL A 100 1.22 -13.98 4.02
C VAL A 100 2.38 -14.06 3.03
N LYS A 101 3.62 -14.08 3.49
CA LYS A 101 4.82 -14.12 2.63
C LYS A 101 4.92 -15.37 1.75
N GLY A 102 4.39 -16.48 2.19
CA GLY A 102 4.44 -17.77 1.46
C GLY A 102 3.14 -18.15 0.77
N ASN A 103 2.17 -17.23 0.69
CA ASN A 103 0.81 -17.54 0.27
C ASN A 103 0.53 -17.07 -1.16
N ASP A 104 -0.29 -17.81 -1.89
CA ASP A 104 -0.71 -17.48 -3.26
C ASP A 104 -2.04 -16.72 -3.34
N ASN A 105 -2.57 -16.27 -2.20
CA ASN A 105 -3.71 -15.40 -2.11
C ASN A 105 -3.32 -13.91 -2.19
N TYR A 106 -4.29 -13.07 -2.49
CA TYR A 106 -4.23 -11.62 -2.41
C TYR A 106 -4.87 -11.16 -1.12
N PHE A 107 -4.23 -10.24 -0.41
CA PHE A 107 -4.71 -9.73 0.88
C PHE A 107 -5.07 -8.25 0.74
N VAL A 108 -6.32 -7.92 1.07
CA VAL A 108 -6.81 -6.56 1.18
C VAL A 108 -6.99 -6.25 2.67
N LEU A 109 -6.09 -5.47 3.22
CA LEU A 109 -6.02 -5.15 4.64
C LEU A 109 -6.64 -3.78 4.89
N VAL A 110 -7.72 -3.75 5.64
CA VAL A 110 -8.42 -2.51 6.01
C VAL A 110 -7.90 -2.06 7.36
N THR A 111 -7.31 -0.86 7.44
CA THR A 111 -6.67 -0.37 8.66
C THR A 111 -6.73 1.15 8.76
N ARG A 112 -6.52 1.68 9.97
CA ARG A 112 -6.27 3.11 10.21
C ARG A 112 -4.79 3.41 10.34
N ASP A 113 -4.05 2.47 10.93
CA ASP A 113 -2.64 2.61 11.24
C ASP A 113 -1.78 1.77 10.30
N SER A 114 -0.50 2.09 10.27
CA SER A 114 0.51 1.30 9.57
C SER A 114 0.62 -0.12 10.13
N LEU A 115 0.97 -1.06 9.26
CA LEU A 115 1.20 -2.47 9.60
C LEU A 115 2.71 -2.77 9.48
N GLU A 116 3.48 -2.38 10.50
CA GLU A 116 4.95 -2.34 10.51
C GLU A 116 5.63 -3.68 10.14
N HIS A 117 4.99 -4.80 10.43
CA HIS A 117 5.57 -6.13 10.22
C HIS A 117 5.31 -6.72 8.82
N LEU A 118 4.48 -6.06 8.01
CA LEU A 118 4.13 -6.52 6.68
C LEU A 118 4.90 -5.73 5.62
N PRO A 119 5.56 -6.39 4.65
CA PRO A 119 6.19 -5.70 3.54
C PRO A 119 5.15 -5.43 2.46
N TYR A 120 4.70 -4.19 2.35
CA TYR A 120 3.81 -3.75 1.26
C TYR A 120 4.35 -2.48 0.61
N SER A 121 4.03 -2.35 -0.68
CA SER A 121 4.48 -1.22 -1.48
C SER A 121 3.71 0.06 -1.14
N ILE A 122 4.37 1.20 -1.31
CA ILE A 122 3.75 2.52 -1.25
C ILE A 122 2.61 2.62 -2.26
N GLU A 123 2.79 2.05 -3.45
CA GLU A 123 1.79 2.06 -4.53
C GLU A 123 0.52 1.27 -4.20
N GLU A 124 0.58 0.37 -3.21
CA GLU A 124 -0.55 -0.45 -2.78
C GLU A 124 -1.26 0.08 -1.55
N ILE A 125 -1.03 1.35 -1.19
CA ILE A 125 -1.76 2.04 -0.11
C ILE A 125 -2.83 2.94 -0.72
N TYR A 126 -4.07 2.61 -0.44
CA TYR A 126 -5.24 3.30 -0.98
C TYR A 126 -6.06 3.95 0.13
N GLY A 127 -6.56 5.14 -0.15
CA GLY A 127 -7.70 5.71 0.54
C GLY A 127 -9.00 5.28 -0.12
N MET A 128 -10.12 5.48 0.59
CA MET A 128 -11.46 5.30 0.04
C MET A 128 -12.21 6.63 0.08
N ARG A 129 -12.81 7.02 -1.02
CA ARG A 129 -13.62 8.24 -1.11
C ARG A 129 -14.95 7.96 -1.76
N GLN A 130 -15.93 8.76 -1.37
CA GLN A 130 -17.22 8.82 -2.05
C GLN A 130 -17.09 9.70 -3.28
N GLU A 131 -17.43 9.14 -4.44
CA GLU A 131 -17.53 9.89 -5.69
C GLU A 131 -18.78 10.79 -5.62
N ARG A 132 -18.58 12.11 -5.61
CA ARG A 132 -19.67 13.09 -5.53
C ARG A 132 -20.13 13.60 -6.90
N ASP A 133 -19.27 13.47 -7.91
CA ASP A 133 -19.52 14.02 -9.25
C ASP A 133 -19.91 12.89 -10.21
N SER A 134 -21.21 12.57 -10.19
CA SER A 134 -21.76 11.40 -10.87
C SER A 134 -22.10 11.64 -12.35
N GLN A 135 -21.29 12.40 -13.10
CA GLN A 135 -21.48 12.44 -14.56
C GLN A 135 -21.41 11.05 -15.19
N LYS A 136 -20.65 10.14 -14.59
CA LYS A 136 -20.53 8.73 -15.00
C LYS A 136 -21.79 7.90 -14.67
N TYR A 137 -22.63 8.36 -13.71
CA TYR A 137 -23.74 7.59 -13.14
C TYR A 137 -25.02 8.40 -12.94
N GLN A 138 -25.32 9.31 -13.87
CA GLN A 138 -26.36 10.35 -13.79
C GLN A 138 -27.77 9.90 -13.38
N ASN A 139 -28.09 8.60 -13.45
CA ASN A 139 -29.41 8.07 -13.17
C ASN A 139 -29.52 7.16 -11.95
N ALA A 140 -28.45 7.00 -11.16
CA ALA A 140 -28.46 6.04 -10.07
C ALA A 140 -28.46 6.77 -8.70
N LYS A 141 -29.47 6.51 -7.89
CA LYS A 141 -29.55 6.95 -6.48
C LYS A 141 -28.58 6.16 -5.56
N ARG A 142 -27.40 5.79 -6.07
CA ARG A 142 -26.41 5.01 -5.33
C ARG A 142 -25.27 5.91 -4.89
N ILE A 143 -24.66 5.56 -3.75
CA ILE A 143 -23.41 6.13 -3.29
C ILE A 143 -22.28 5.34 -3.93
N TYR A 144 -21.43 5.99 -4.71
CA TYR A 144 -20.28 5.37 -5.34
C TYR A 144 -19.05 5.60 -4.49
N ASN A 145 -18.31 4.52 -4.21
CA ASN A 145 -17.06 4.55 -3.47
C ASN A 145 -15.95 4.00 -4.36
N GLU A 146 -14.88 4.75 -4.48
CA GLU A 146 -13.68 4.37 -5.23
C GLU A 146 -12.47 4.39 -4.32
N THR A 147 -11.52 3.51 -4.60
CA THR A 147 -10.19 3.58 -4.02
C THR A 147 -9.33 4.54 -4.84
N TYR A 148 -8.51 5.33 -4.16
CA TYR A 148 -7.51 6.20 -4.76
C TYR A 148 -6.16 5.99 -4.09
N GLN A 149 -5.08 6.14 -4.82
CA GLN A 149 -3.73 6.01 -4.27
C GLN A 149 -3.51 7.09 -3.21
N LEU A 150 -3.20 6.68 -1.97
CA LEU A 150 -3.13 7.59 -0.83
C LEU A 150 -1.89 8.48 -0.88
N TYR A 151 -0.76 7.94 -1.38
CA TYR A 151 0.50 8.65 -1.51
C TYR A 151 0.90 8.76 -2.98
N ASN A 152 0.90 9.98 -3.49
CA ASN A 152 1.40 10.28 -4.83
C ASN A 152 2.72 11.03 -4.71
N LEU A 153 3.82 10.30 -4.91
CA LEU A 153 5.20 10.82 -4.81
C LEU A 153 5.73 11.36 -6.15
N GLN A 154 4.88 11.55 -7.16
CA GLN A 154 5.29 12.03 -8.49
C GLN A 154 5.52 13.55 -8.56
N ALA A 155 5.49 14.24 -7.45
CA ALA A 155 5.80 15.68 -7.42
C ALA A 155 7.23 15.90 -7.92
N LYS A 156 7.35 16.59 -9.06
CA LYS A 156 8.63 17.06 -9.61
C LYS A 156 9.02 18.33 -8.86
N GLU A 157 9.61 18.17 -7.70
CA GLU A 157 10.22 19.29 -7.00
C GLU A 157 11.72 19.30 -7.33
N ASP A 158 12.20 20.42 -7.88
CA ASP A 158 13.64 20.64 -8.00
C ASP A 158 14.21 20.88 -6.60
N ILE A 159 15.15 20.04 -6.22
CA ILE A 159 15.85 20.13 -4.93
C ILE A 159 17.37 20.12 -5.16
N GLN A 160 18.07 21.00 -4.44
CA GLN A 160 19.52 20.92 -4.30
C GLN A 160 19.81 20.45 -2.87
N PRO A 161 19.91 19.14 -2.64
CA PRO A 161 19.92 18.61 -1.29
C PRO A 161 21.24 18.94 -0.57
N ASP A 162 21.12 19.48 0.64
CA ASP A 162 22.23 19.57 1.59
C ASP A 162 22.58 18.21 2.19
N LEU A 163 21.60 17.29 2.17
CA LEU A 163 21.72 15.94 2.70
C LEU A 163 20.91 14.97 1.86
N VAL A 164 21.57 13.88 1.47
CA VAL A 164 20.91 12.72 0.84
C VAL A 164 20.93 11.56 1.82
N ILE A 165 19.76 10.99 2.11
CA ILE A 165 19.60 9.85 3.01
C ILE A 165 19.09 8.67 2.21
N THR A 166 19.83 7.56 2.16
CA THR A 166 19.40 6.32 1.52
C THR A 166 18.91 5.32 2.56
N GLU A 167 17.89 4.55 2.24
CA GLU A 167 17.43 3.44 3.06
C GLU A 167 18.48 2.32 3.11
N ASP A 168 18.99 1.98 1.93
CA ASP A 168 19.96 0.90 1.73
C ASP A 168 21.37 1.28 2.24
N SER A 169 22.12 0.27 2.68
CA SER A 169 23.52 0.37 3.12
C SER A 169 24.51 -0.32 2.17
N ASN A 170 24.01 -0.89 1.07
CA ASN A 170 24.80 -1.68 0.12
C ASN A 170 24.91 -0.95 -1.25
N SER A 171 24.63 -1.66 -2.32
CA SER A 171 24.83 -1.22 -3.71
C SER A 171 24.10 0.09 -4.04
N GLY A 172 22.89 0.27 -3.53
CA GLY A 172 22.14 1.53 -3.70
C GLY A 172 22.85 2.69 -3.01
N TYR A 173 23.27 2.51 -1.75
CA TYR A 173 24.04 3.53 -1.03
C TYR A 173 25.37 3.84 -1.75
N GLU A 174 26.14 2.83 -2.17
CA GLU A 174 27.41 3.04 -2.87
C GLU A 174 27.22 3.84 -4.16
N PHE A 175 26.16 3.57 -4.90
CA PHE A 175 25.82 4.32 -6.12
C PHE A 175 25.52 5.78 -5.82
N TYR A 176 24.62 6.05 -4.87
CA TYR A 176 24.25 7.44 -4.53
C TYR A 176 25.38 8.18 -3.85
N HIS A 177 26.20 7.53 -3.05
CA HIS A 177 27.38 8.13 -2.46
C HIS A 177 28.43 8.56 -3.52
N LYS A 178 28.57 7.78 -4.60
CA LYS A 178 29.41 8.20 -5.74
C LYS A 178 28.87 9.43 -6.48
N LEU A 179 27.54 9.62 -6.49
CA LEU A 179 26.90 10.76 -7.14
C LEU A 179 26.93 12.03 -6.27
N PHE A 180 26.69 11.90 -4.99
CA PHE A 180 26.47 13.02 -4.07
C PHE A 180 27.63 13.24 -3.09
N GLY A 181 28.63 12.34 -3.06
CA GLY A 181 29.79 12.45 -2.18
C GLY A 181 29.43 12.43 -0.70
N GLU A 182 30.12 13.22 0.09
CA GLU A 182 29.98 13.30 1.56
C GLU A 182 28.61 13.82 2.04
N THR A 183 27.79 14.35 1.14
CA THR A 183 26.42 14.76 1.50
C THR A 183 25.46 13.56 1.58
N CYS A 184 25.89 12.37 1.13
CA CYS A 184 25.10 11.14 1.13
C CYS A 184 25.44 10.26 2.34
N CYS A 185 24.42 9.86 3.08
CA CYS A 185 24.55 8.90 4.17
C CYS A 185 23.49 7.79 4.08
N SER A 186 23.80 6.61 4.63
CA SER A 186 22.85 5.52 4.78
C SER A 186 22.11 5.62 6.10
N ALA A 187 20.81 5.34 6.11
CA ALA A 187 20.02 5.17 7.33
C ALA A 187 20.09 3.74 7.89
N GLU A 188 20.73 2.81 7.16
CA GLU A 188 20.86 1.40 7.56
C GLU A 188 19.52 0.68 7.77
N GLY A 189 18.52 1.03 6.96
CA GLY A 189 17.21 0.40 6.93
C GLY A 189 16.03 1.37 7.07
N LYS A 190 14.89 0.94 6.56
CA LYS A 190 13.67 1.76 6.41
C LYS A 190 13.17 2.37 7.74
N SER A 191 13.23 1.61 8.84
CA SER A 191 12.75 2.05 10.15
C SER A 191 13.55 3.22 10.74
N ASN A 192 14.76 3.45 10.24
CA ASN A 192 15.62 4.52 10.71
C ASN A 192 15.43 5.83 9.96
N ILE A 193 14.82 5.81 8.77
CA ILE A 193 14.63 6.99 7.91
C ILE A 193 14.01 8.15 8.68
N LEU A 194 12.89 7.90 9.38
CA LEU A 194 12.23 8.94 10.18
C LEU A 194 13.17 9.59 11.22
N SER A 195 13.97 8.78 11.92
CA SER A 195 14.93 9.26 12.90
C SER A 195 16.02 10.14 12.28
N TYR A 196 16.51 9.79 11.10
CA TYR A 196 17.49 10.59 10.37
C TYR A 196 16.89 11.92 9.90
N LEU A 197 15.66 11.92 9.38
CA LEU A 197 14.95 13.15 9.00
C LEU A 197 14.77 14.08 10.19
N GLN A 198 14.39 13.55 11.35
CA GLN A 198 14.19 14.33 12.59
C GLN A 198 15.48 14.97 13.14
N LYS A 199 16.61 14.28 12.98
CA LYS A 199 17.93 14.79 13.44
C LYS A 199 18.51 15.84 12.49
N SER A 200 18.05 15.92 11.25
CA SER A 200 18.62 16.75 10.19
C SER A 200 17.84 18.04 9.97
N GLN A 201 17.66 18.83 11.05
CA GLN A 201 16.91 20.09 10.99
C GLN A 201 17.66 21.18 10.21
N GLY A 202 16.91 22.06 9.52
CA GLY A 202 17.42 23.22 8.80
C GLY A 202 18.12 22.91 7.48
N LYS A 203 17.93 21.70 6.92
CA LYS A 203 18.53 21.25 5.67
C LYS A 203 17.47 20.99 4.59
N GLU A 204 17.86 21.12 3.34
CA GLU A 204 17.12 20.53 2.22
C GLU A 204 17.52 19.05 2.09
N ILE A 205 16.55 18.14 2.19
CA ILE A 205 16.83 16.70 2.30
C ILE A 205 16.20 15.93 1.15
N LEU A 206 16.99 15.08 0.51
CA LEU A 206 16.52 14.04 -0.42
C LEU A 206 16.58 12.70 0.30
N ALA A 207 15.43 12.11 0.61
CA ALA A 207 15.35 10.76 1.15
C ALA A 207 15.02 9.76 0.03
N ILE A 208 15.84 8.73 -0.13
CA ILE A 208 15.72 7.70 -1.16
C ILE A 208 15.43 6.37 -0.50
N VAL A 209 14.28 5.78 -0.83
CA VAL A 209 13.77 4.56 -0.17
C VAL A 209 13.29 3.53 -1.19
N ASP A 210 13.24 2.27 -0.80
CA ASP A 210 12.69 1.16 -1.60
C ASP A 210 11.15 1.20 -1.56
N GLY A 211 10.53 1.72 -2.62
CA GLY A 211 9.08 1.88 -2.72
C GLY A 211 8.29 0.57 -2.61
N ALA A 212 8.89 -0.57 -2.96
CA ALA A 212 8.23 -1.87 -2.89
C ALA A 212 7.99 -2.37 -1.45
N ALA A 213 8.81 -1.88 -0.48
CA ALA A 213 8.76 -2.36 0.90
C ALA A 213 8.57 -1.26 1.95
N PHE A 214 8.57 0.01 1.55
CA PHE A 214 8.51 1.16 2.46
C PHE A 214 7.10 1.54 2.91
N GLY A 215 6.06 0.88 2.41
CA GLY A 215 4.67 1.18 2.76
C GLY A 215 4.39 1.33 4.26
N PRO A 216 4.91 0.46 5.14
CA PRO A 216 4.71 0.57 6.59
C PRO A 216 5.17 1.89 7.22
N GLU A 217 6.22 2.50 6.68
CA GLU A 217 6.83 3.71 7.22
C GLU A 217 6.13 5.00 6.74
N MET A 218 5.35 4.89 5.63
CA MET A 218 4.79 6.04 4.92
C MET A 218 3.97 6.98 5.80
N GLN A 219 3.12 6.43 6.66
CA GLN A 219 2.23 7.25 7.49
C GLN A 219 3.03 8.21 8.38
N HIS A 220 4.03 7.70 9.09
CA HIS A 220 4.84 8.48 10.03
C HIS A 220 5.78 9.45 9.30
N VAL A 221 6.40 9.00 8.22
CA VAL A 221 7.31 9.83 7.42
C VAL A 221 6.53 10.97 6.76
N MET A 222 5.39 10.72 6.14
CA MET A 222 4.59 11.76 5.50
C MET A 222 3.94 12.71 6.49
N GLN A 223 3.60 12.24 7.69
CA GLN A 223 3.16 13.12 8.76
C GLN A 223 4.29 14.07 9.16
N TYR A 224 5.49 13.56 9.40
CA TYR A 224 6.64 14.38 9.73
C TYR A 224 6.97 15.39 8.63
N ILE A 225 6.96 14.99 7.35
CA ILE A 225 7.21 15.89 6.22
C ILE A 225 6.19 17.04 6.18
N ARG A 226 4.92 16.79 6.50
CA ARG A 226 3.90 17.85 6.56
C ARG A 226 4.06 18.80 7.74
N ASP A 227 4.53 18.29 8.87
CA ASP A 227 4.60 19.04 10.12
C ASP A 227 5.92 19.81 10.29
N THR A 228 6.97 19.41 9.55
CA THR A 228 8.29 20.06 9.61
C THR A 228 8.36 21.30 8.72
N ARG A 229 9.30 22.20 9.07
CA ARG A 229 9.69 23.34 8.21
C ARG A 229 10.79 22.99 7.22
N ASN A 230 11.39 21.81 7.32
CA ASN A 230 12.42 21.36 6.40
C ASN A 230 11.82 21.09 5.03
N LYS A 231 12.57 21.40 3.97
CA LYS A 231 12.23 20.96 2.63
C LYS A 231 12.73 19.53 2.46
N ILE A 232 11.82 18.60 2.39
CA ILE A 232 12.14 17.17 2.28
C ILE A 232 11.44 16.61 1.04
N VAL A 233 12.22 16.03 0.15
CA VAL A 233 11.72 15.25 -0.99
C VAL A 233 11.94 13.79 -0.71
N LEU A 234 10.86 13.02 -0.74
CA LEU A 234 10.90 11.55 -0.65
C LEU A 234 10.86 10.97 -2.07
N TYR A 235 11.94 10.32 -2.47
CA TYR A 235 12.05 9.60 -3.73
C TYR A 235 12.00 8.11 -3.46
N ALA A 236 10.98 7.43 -3.98
CA ALA A 236 10.68 6.03 -3.70
C ALA A 236 10.51 5.24 -5.02
N PRO A 237 11.59 4.93 -5.73
CA PRO A 237 11.53 3.99 -6.84
C PRO A 237 11.08 2.61 -6.35
N GLU A 238 10.58 1.78 -7.26
CA GLU A 238 10.18 0.40 -6.96
C GLU A 238 11.28 -0.36 -6.21
N SER A 239 12.51 -0.34 -6.75
CA SER A 239 13.76 -0.72 -6.11
C SER A 239 14.93 -0.05 -6.84
N PHE A 240 16.12 -0.12 -6.26
CA PHE A 240 17.34 0.38 -6.90
C PHE A 240 17.64 -0.37 -8.20
N GLU A 241 17.53 -1.69 -8.22
CA GLU A 241 17.77 -2.53 -9.40
C GLU A 241 16.76 -2.21 -10.52
N TYR A 242 15.49 -2.01 -10.17
CA TYR A 242 14.46 -1.61 -11.13
C TYR A 242 14.80 -0.25 -11.78
N LEU A 243 15.33 0.69 -11.00
CA LEU A 243 15.77 1.99 -11.49
C LEU A 243 16.90 1.85 -12.52
N LEU A 244 17.91 1.02 -12.26
CA LEU A 244 19.02 0.73 -13.17
C LEU A 244 18.54 0.07 -14.47
N LEU A 245 17.63 -0.90 -14.37
CA LEU A 245 17.01 -1.54 -15.53
C LEU A 245 16.22 -0.56 -16.39
N ARG A 246 15.48 0.34 -15.77
CA ARG A 246 14.66 1.34 -16.46
C ARG A 246 15.52 2.42 -17.13
N ALA A 247 16.66 2.74 -16.56
CA ALA A 247 17.63 3.68 -17.12
C ALA A 247 18.49 3.10 -18.25
N ASN A 248 18.29 1.81 -18.62
CA ASN A 248 19.12 1.06 -19.57
C ASN A 248 20.61 1.07 -19.23
N ILE A 249 20.97 1.16 -17.96
CA ILE A 249 22.35 1.10 -17.48
C ILE A 249 22.83 -0.36 -17.40
N ILE A 250 21.89 -1.29 -17.27
CA ILE A 250 22.16 -2.75 -17.25
C ILE A 250 21.43 -3.36 -18.44
N ASP A 251 22.18 -4.10 -19.30
CA ASP A 251 21.57 -4.86 -20.40
C ASP A 251 20.73 -6.02 -19.87
N ARG A 252 19.53 -6.19 -20.45
CA ARG A 252 18.61 -7.30 -20.14
C ARG A 252 19.10 -8.67 -20.67
N THR A 253 20.28 -8.75 -21.23
CA THR A 253 20.77 -9.91 -22.00
C THR A 253 21.79 -10.78 -21.27
N SER A 254 21.75 -10.84 -19.94
CA SER A 254 22.55 -11.80 -19.18
C SER A 254 21.66 -12.71 -18.33
N GLU A 255 20.90 -13.57 -19.01
CA GLU A 255 20.47 -14.89 -18.53
C GLU A 255 20.64 -15.92 -19.64
#